data_046a33adea524d06057c02e3752d25a7
#
_entry.id   046a33adea524d06057c02e3752d25a7
#
_cell.length_a   1.000
_cell.length_b   1.000
_cell.length_c   1.000
_cell.angle_alpha   90.00
_cell.angle_beta   90.00
_cell.angle_gamma   90.00
#
_symmetry.space_group_name_H-M   'P 1'
#
loop_
_entity.id
_entity.type
_entity.pdbx_description
1 polymer ?
#
loop_
_entity_poly.entity_id
_entity_poly.type
_entity_poly.pdbx_seq_one_letter_code
_entity_poly.pdbx_strand_id
1 'polypeptide(L)'
;MAADGQVTLGEGVIKHTAKKIRRLYNDKILAGFAGSTADAFSLFARFEAKLEQHHGNLGRAAVELAKDWRTDKILRHLEALLLVSDVNLTFLISGAGDVIEPDGGVVAIGSGGPYATAAARALIENTDLPARKIAEEAMKIAGQICIYTNQNFTVEELSSTPEKPAVAAPAR
;
A
#
# COMPACT_ATOMS: atom_id res chain seq x y z
N MET A 1 4.23 -5.37 -1.81
CA MET A 1 2.98 -4.86 -1.19
C MET A 1 1.82 -5.77 -1.55
N ALA A 2 0.96 -6.12 -0.60
CA ALA A 2 -0.23 -6.94 -0.83
C ALA A 2 -1.47 -6.28 -0.24
N ALA A 3 -2.62 -6.42 -0.88
CA ALA A 3 -3.91 -5.94 -0.38
C ALA A 3 -5.04 -6.87 -0.79
N ASP A 4 -6.06 -6.97 0.05
CA ASP A 4 -7.31 -7.65 -0.29
C ASP A 4 -8.21 -6.78 -1.18
N GLY A 5 -9.26 -7.39 -1.72
CA GLY A 5 -10.21 -6.70 -2.61
C GLY A 5 -11.54 -6.33 -1.95
N GLN A 6 -11.72 -6.50 -0.64
CA GLN A 6 -13.02 -6.28 -0.01
C GLN A 6 -13.32 -4.79 0.22
N VAL A 7 -14.53 -4.39 -0.16
CA VAL A 7 -15.15 -3.12 0.24
C VAL A 7 -16.44 -3.46 0.99
N THR A 8 -16.53 -2.98 2.23
CA THR A 8 -17.66 -3.20 3.12
C THR A 8 -18.37 -1.87 3.38
N LEU A 9 -19.69 -1.86 3.38
CA LEU A 9 -20.51 -0.73 3.75
C LEU A 9 -21.56 -1.18 4.75
N GLY A 10 -21.49 -0.66 5.98
CA GLY A 10 -22.28 -1.17 7.09
C GLY A 10 -21.94 -2.64 7.35
N GLU A 11 -22.94 -3.49 7.35
CA GLU A 11 -22.81 -4.94 7.59
C GLU A 11 -22.65 -5.76 6.30
N GLY A 12 -22.65 -5.11 5.12
CA GLY A 12 -22.64 -5.78 3.82
C GLY A 12 -21.34 -5.62 3.05
N VAL A 13 -20.92 -6.69 2.35
CA VAL A 13 -19.80 -6.62 1.41
C VAL A 13 -20.34 -6.16 0.05
N ILE A 14 -19.86 -4.99 -0.41
CA ILE A 14 -20.29 -4.38 -1.67
C ILE A 14 -19.40 -4.81 -2.85
N LYS A 15 -18.12 -5.05 -2.58
CA LYS A 15 -17.16 -5.44 -3.64
C LYS A 15 -16.12 -6.39 -3.07
N HIS A 16 -15.73 -7.39 -3.87
CA HIS A 16 -14.75 -8.41 -3.48
C HIS A 16 -13.40 -8.26 -4.21
N THR A 17 -13.31 -7.40 -5.22
CA THR A 17 -12.18 -7.32 -6.14
C THR A 17 -11.71 -5.87 -6.36
N ALA A 18 -11.78 -5.04 -5.32
CA ALA A 18 -11.28 -3.68 -5.38
C ALA A 18 -9.74 -3.68 -5.49
N LYS A 19 -9.21 -2.77 -6.30
CA LYS A 19 -7.76 -2.54 -6.38
C LYS A 19 -7.36 -1.47 -5.38
N LYS A 20 -6.69 -1.87 -4.30
CA LYS A 20 -6.23 -0.99 -3.21
C LYS A 20 -4.76 -0.59 -3.34
N ILE A 21 -4.05 -1.13 -4.32
CA ILE A 21 -2.65 -0.80 -4.63
C ILE A 21 -2.59 -0.15 -6.00
N ARG A 22 -1.74 0.86 -6.13
CA ARG A 22 -1.41 1.53 -7.39
C ARG A 22 0.10 1.66 -7.55
N ARG A 23 0.55 1.60 -8.80
CA ARG A 23 1.88 2.01 -9.20
C ARG A 23 1.84 3.48 -9.60
N LEU A 24 2.77 4.25 -9.06
CA LEU A 24 2.90 5.69 -9.28
C LEU A 24 4.30 6.01 -9.78
N TYR A 25 4.46 7.22 -10.34
CA TYR A 25 5.75 7.76 -10.76
C TYR A 25 6.57 6.77 -11.61
N ASN A 26 6.09 6.50 -12.85
CA ASN A 26 6.74 5.58 -13.80
C ASN A 26 6.98 4.17 -13.21
N ASP A 27 5.99 3.64 -12.50
CA ASP A 27 5.99 2.31 -11.86
C ASP A 27 7.08 2.09 -10.78
N LYS A 28 7.74 3.16 -10.33
CA LYS A 28 8.82 3.10 -9.33
C LYS A 28 8.33 3.13 -7.89
N ILE A 29 7.07 3.50 -7.66
CA ILE A 29 6.50 3.66 -6.33
C ILE A 29 5.19 2.88 -6.26
N LEU A 30 5.04 2.11 -5.16
CA LEU A 30 3.78 1.48 -4.81
C LEU A 30 3.07 2.32 -3.75
N ALA A 31 1.78 2.52 -3.94
CA ALA A 31 0.92 3.17 -2.95
C ALA A 31 -0.31 2.31 -2.69
N GLY A 32 -0.57 2.01 -1.41
CA GLY A 32 -1.75 1.29 -0.94
C GLY A 32 -2.51 2.11 0.09
N PHE A 33 -3.80 1.86 0.23
CA PHE A 33 -4.63 2.59 1.19
C PHE A 33 -5.52 1.67 2.02
N ALA A 34 -5.92 2.17 3.19
CA ALA A 34 -7.01 1.63 4.00
C ALA A 34 -7.91 2.78 4.48
N GLY A 35 -9.22 2.54 4.51
CA GLY A 35 -10.26 3.54 4.85
C GLY A 35 -11.23 3.77 3.70
N SER A 36 -11.78 4.98 3.59
CA SER A 36 -12.74 5.34 2.56
C SER A 36 -12.16 5.27 1.15
N THR A 37 -12.82 4.54 0.26
CA THR A 37 -12.38 4.38 -1.15
C THR A 37 -12.41 5.69 -1.92
N ALA A 38 -13.41 6.55 -1.67
CA ALA A 38 -13.53 7.85 -2.33
C ALA A 38 -12.34 8.77 -1.95
N ASP A 39 -11.94 8.73 -0.69
CA ASP A 39 -10.86 9.52 -0.14
C ASP A 39 -9.50 9.09 -0.68
N ALA A 40 -9.32 7.78 -0.86
CA ALA A 40 -8.11 7.21 -1.40
C ALA A 40 -7.77 7.73 -2.80
N PHE A 41 -8.77 7.89 -3.68
CA PHE A 41 -8.52 8.41 -5.04
C PHE A 41 -7.98 9.85 -5.02
N SER A 42 -8.53 10.70 -4.16
CA SER A 42 -8.05 12.07 -3.97
C SER A 42 -6.63 12.11 -3.44
N LEU A 43 -6.30 11.23 -2.47
CA LEU A 43 -4.97 11.14 -1.89
C LEU A 43 -3.93 10.61 -2.88
N PHE A 44 -4.28 9.60 -3.69
CA PHE A 44 -3.37 9.11 -4.73
C PHE A 44 -3.02 10.18 -5.76
N ALA A 45 -4.01 10.92 -6.27
CA ALA A 45 -3.78 11.99 -7.24
C ALA A 45 -2.88 13.11 -6.66
N ARG A 46 -3.13 13.50 -5.40
CA ARG A 46 -2.29 14.50 -4.73
C ARG A 46 -0.89 13.98 -4.45
N PHE A 47 -0.75 12.71 -4.07
CA PHE A 47 0.57 12.13 -3.83
C PHE A 47 1.38 12.03 -5.12
N GLU A 48 0.75 11.63 -6.22
CA GLU A 48 1.41 11.61 -7.54
C GLU A 48 1.90 12.98 -7.96
N ALA A 49 1.09 14.04 -7.76
CA ALA A 49 1.51 15.42 -8.00
C ALA A 49 2.73 15.83 -7.14
N LYS A 50 2.79 15.39 -5.86
CA LYS A 50 3.97 15.64 -5.00
C LYS A 50 5.18 14.86 -5.48
N LEU A 51 5.02 13.64 -5.96
CA LEU A 51 6.12 12.85 -6.53
C LEU A 51 6.70 13.53 -7.78
N GLU A 52 5.85 14.03 -8.67
CA GLU A 52 6.30 14.79 -9.85
C GLU A 52 7.04 16.08 -9.42
N GLN A 53 6.45 16.85 -8.49
CA GLN A 53 7.06 18.10 -7.98
C GLN A 53 8.42 17.86 -7.35
N HIS A 54 8.64 16.72 -6.71
CA HIS A 54 9.89 16.39 -6.01
C HIS A 54 10.72 15.33 -6.72
N HIS A 55 10.53 15.17 -8.04
CA HIS A 55 11.35 14.30 -8.89
C HIS A 55 11.46 12.84 -8.37
N GLY A 56 10.36 12.30 -7.83
CA GLY A 56 10.29 10.94 -7.31
C GLY A 56 10.92 10.74 -5.92
N ASN A 57 11.31 11.81 -5.23
CA ASN A 57 11.81 11.70 -3.85
C ASN A 57 10.65 11.31 -2.91
N LEU A 58 10.59 10.02 -2.55
CA LEU A 58 9.51 9.44 -1.77
C LEU A 58 9.32 10.14 -0.42
N GLY A 59 10.40 10.32 0.35
CA GLY A 59 10.36 10.93 1.68
C GLY A 59 9.88 12.37 1.63
N ARG A 60 10.37 13.16 0.67
CA ARG A 60 9.94 14.55 0.50
C ARG A 60 8.47 14.64 0.10
N ALA A 61 8.05 13.83 -0.86
CA ALA A 61 6.66 13.79 -1.30
C ALA A 61 5.71 13.37 -0.17
N ALA A 62 6.10 12.40 0.66
CA ALA A 62 5.33 11.95 1.82
C ALA A 62 5.13 13.06 2.85
N VAL A 63 6.19 13.77 3.21
CA VAL A 63 6.12 14.90 4.16
C VAL A 63 5.25 16.03 3.62
N GLU A 64 5.39 16.40 2.36
CA GLU A 64 4.59 17.48 1.77
C GLU A 64 3.11 17.07 1.62
N LEU A 65 2.80 15.81 1.32
CA LEU A 65 1.41 15.31 1.34
C LEU A 65 0.84 15.37 2.77
N ALA A 66 1.58 14.92 3.79
CA ALA A 66 1.13 14.93 5.17
C ALA A 66 0.81 16.35 5.67
N LYS A 67 1.62 17.35 5.29
CA LYS A 67 1.37 18.76 5.58
C LYS A 67 0.06 19.24 4.94
N ASP A 68 -0.12 18.96 3.64
CA ASP A 68 -1.33 19.32 2.92
C ASP A 68 -2.55 18.62 3.55
N TRP A 69 -2.44 17.34 3.84
CA TRP A 69 -3.52 16.55 4.44
C TRP A 69 -3.99 17.14 5.77
N ARG A 70 -3.06 17.51 6.62
CA ARG A 70 -3.36 18.10 7.93
C ARG A 70 -3.96 19.50 7.84
N THR A 71 -3.52 20.33 6.89
CA THR A 71 -3.85 21.76 6.83
C THR A 71 -4.98 22.11 5.87
N ASP A 72 -5.22 21.31 4.84
CA ASP A 72 -6.29 21.50 3.89
C ASP A 72 -7.65 21.21 4.55
N LYS A 73 -8.60 22.16 4.40
CA LYS A 73 -9.94 22.08 5.02
C LYS A 73 -10.76 20.87 4.57
N ILE A 74 -10.52 20.39 3.37
CA ILE A 74 -11.21 19.23 2.78
C ILE A 74 -10.49 17.96 3.16
N LEU A 75 -9.17 17.90 2.93
CA LEU A 75 -8.38 16.69 3.16
C LEU A 75 -8.36 16.24 4.62
N ARG A 76 -8.29 17.15 5.57
CA ARG A 76 -8.23 16.82 7.01
C ARG A 76 -9.42 16.00 7.52
N HIS A 77 -10.51 15.96 6.75
CA HIS A 77 -11.70 15.15 7.09
C HIS A 77 -11.66 13.75 6.47
N LEU A 78 -10.64 13.44 5.66
CA LEU A 78 -10.51 12.14 5.04
C LEU A 78 -10.02 11.11 6.08
N GLU A 79 -10.81 10.06 6.26
CA GLU A 79 -10.49 8.95 7.15
C GLU A 79 -9.81 7.84 6.36
N ALA A 80 -8.50 7.96 6.18
CA ALA A 80 -7.68 7.00 5.48
C ALA A 80 -6.28 6.92 6.06
N LEU A 81 -5.61 5.81 5.76
CA LEU A 81 -4.17 5.61 5.92
C LEU A 81 -3.59 5.30 4.55
N LEU A 82 -2.45 5.86 4.26
CA LEU A 82 -1.71 5.61 3.03
C LEU A 82 -0.38 4.93 3.36
N LEU A 83 -0.09 3.86 2.65
CA LEU A 83 1.19 3.16 2.70
C LEU A 83 1.89 3.35 1.36
N VAL A 84 3.08 3.92 1.37
CA VAL A 84 3.85 4.20 0.15
C VAL A 84 5.25 3.61 0.26
N SER A 85 5.74 3.04 -0.85
CA SER A 85 7.04 2.36 -0.86
C SER A 85 7.74 2.53 -2.20
N ASP A 86 9.03 2.76 -2.16
CA ASP A 86 9.95 2.50 -3.28
C ASP A 86 10.83 1.28 -2.96
N VAL A 87 11.91 1.07 -3.69
CA VAL A 87 12.82 -0.07 -3.48
C VAL A 87 13.67 0.05 -2.21
N ASN A 88 13.74 1.22 -1.59
CA ASN A 88 14.60 1.52 -0.45
C ASN A 88 13.83 1.85 0.82
N LEU A 89 12.69 2.55 0.68
CA LEU A 89 11.97 3.18 1.78
C LEU A 89 10.49 2.80 1.76
N THR A 90 9.89 2.75 2.93
CA THR A 90 8.44 2.61 3.10
C THR A 90 7.96 3.61 4.15
N PHE A 91 6.86 4.30 3.87
CA PHE A 91 6.23 5.24 4.81
C PHE A 91 4.75 4.95 4.97
N LEU A 92 4.30 5.02 6.21
CA LEU A 92 2.89 5.15 6.56
C LEU A 92 2.58 6.64 6.73
N ILE A 93 1.54 7.11 6.07
CA ILE A 93 1.08 8.51 6.10
C ILE A 93 -0.34 8.53 6.64
N SER A 94 -0.61 9.41 7.62
CA SER A 94 -1.93 9.60 8.22
C SER A 94 -2.51 10.99 7.98
N GLY A 95 -3.83 11.12 8.10
CA GLY A 95 -4.52 12.42 8.07
C GLY A 95 -4.20 13.33 9.25
N ALA A 96 -3.61 12.80 10.32
CA ALA A 96 -3.10 13.58 11.44
C ALA A 96 -1.77 14.30 11.12
N GLY A 97 -1.16 13.96 9.99
CA GLY A 97 0.11 14.53 9.53
C GLY A 97 1.33 13.67 9.87
N ASP A 98 1.11 12.43 10.32
CA ASP A 98 2.21 11.51 10.60
C ASP A 98 2.84 10.99 9.32
N VAL A 99 4.16 10.90 9.31
CA VAL A 99 4.96 10.19 8.30
C VAL A 99 5.89 9.27 9.07
N ILE A 100 5.56 7.98 9.08
CA ILE A 100 6.25 6.99 9.90
C ILE A 100 6.96 5.99 8.99
N GLU A 101 8.26 5.84 9.18
CA GLU A 101 9.04 4.74 8.63
C GLU A 101 8.93 3.56 9.59
N PRO A 102 8.41 2.39 9.16
CA PRO A 102 8.21 1.28 10.07
C PRO A 102 9.52 0.55 10.39
N ASP A 103 9.66 0.15 11.65
CA ASP A 103 10.75 -0.73 12.06
C ASP A 103 10.56 -2.17 11.54
N GLY A 104 11.69 -2.87 11.30
CA GLY A 104 11.68 -4.29 10.98
C GLY A 104 11.15 -4.67 9.58
N GLY A 105 11.02 -3.70 8.66
CA GLY A 105 10.68 -3.97 7.26
C GLY A 105 9.26 -4.49 7.00
N VAL A 106 8.37 -4.47 8.01
CA VAL A 106 6.97 -4.92 7.90
C VAL A 106 6.03 -3.88 8.47
N VAL A 107 5.02 -3.55 7.68
CA VAL A 107 3.91 -2.71 8.09
C VAL A 107 2.63 -3.13 7.39
N ALA A 108 1.51 -3.05 8.07
CA ALA A 108 0.20 -3.21 7.46
C ALA A 108 -0.80 -2.19 8.03
N ILE A 109 -1.78 -1.84 7.22
CA ILE A 109 -2.84 -0.87 7.54
C ILE A 109 -4.22 -1.49 7.32
N GLY A 110 -5.24 -0.87 7.88
CA GLY A 110 -6.62 -1.34 7.79
C GLY A 110 -7.00 -2.37 8.85
N SER A 111 -8.24 -2.85 8.78
CA SER A 111 -8.82 -3.75 9.81
C SER A 111 -8.07 -5.07 9.96
N GLY A 112 -7.56 -5.64 8.85
CA GLY A 112 -6.73 -6.85 8.86
C GLY A 112 -5.26 -6.60 9.18
N GLY A 113 -4.84 -5.34 9.29
CA GLY A 113 -3.45 -4.92 9.45
C GLY A 113 -2.71 -5.60 10.62
N PRO A 114 -3.24 -5.58 11.84
CA PRO A 114 -2.59 -6.23 12.98
C PRO A 114 -2.32 -7.72 12.78
N TYR A 115 -3.26 -8.46 12.17
CA TYR A 115 -3.11 -9.89 11.88
C TYR A 115 -2.05 -10.14 10.81
N ALA A 116 -2.07 -9.34 9.72
CA ALA A 116 -1.07 -9.42 8.67
C ALA A 116 0.33 -9.07 9.19
N THR A 117 0.46 -8.04 10.02
CA THR A 117 1.75 -7.66 10.62
C THR A 117 2.31 -8.76 11.52
N ALA A 118 1.47 -9.32 12.41
CA ALA A 118 1.91 -10.41 13.31
C ALA A 118 2.35 -11.65 12.52
N ALA A 119 1.57 -12.05 11.51
CA ALA A 119 1.91 -13.19 10.66
C ALA A 119 3.19 -12.95 9.85
N ALA A 120 3.35 -11.77 9.24
CA ALA A 120 4.53 -11.44 8.46
C ALA A 120 5.80 -11.41 9.32
N ARG A 121 5.75 -10.84 10.52
CA ARG A 121 6.88 -10.84 11.47
C ARG A 121 7.28 -12.26 11.86
N ALA A 122 6.31 -13.11 12.21
CA ALA A 122 6.59 -14.50 12.54
C ALA A 122 7.24 -15.26 11.36
N LEU A 123 6.79 -15.00 10.13
CA LEU A 123 7.37 -15.63 8.94
C LEU A 123 8.81 -15.14 8.67
N ILE A 124 9.08 -13.85 8.82
CA ILE A 124 10.43 -13.29 8.65
C ILE A 124 11.41 -13.88 9.68
N GLU A 125 10.98 -13.99 10.92
CA GLU A 125 11.84 -14.48 12.00
C GLU A 125 12.14 -15.99 11.93
N ASN A 126 11.26 -16.78 11.31
CA ASN A 126 11.32 -18.23 11.36
C ASN A 126 11.45 -18.92 10.00
N THR A 127 11.57 -18.17 8.89
CA THR A 127 11.66 -18.75 7.53
C THR A 127 12.55 -17.90 6.63
N ASP A 128 13.04 -18.51 5.54
CA ASP A 128 13.77 -17.83 4.45
C ASP A 128 12.87 -17.50 3.26
N LEU A 129 11.59 -17.31 3.48
CA LEU A 129 10.64 -16.99 2.40
C LEU A 129 10.92 -15.62 1.79
N PRO A 130 10.80 -15.46 0.47
CA PRO A 130 10.92 -14.16 -0.17
C PRO A 130 9.77 -13.22 0.24
N ALA A 131 10.01 -11.90 0.21
CA ALA A 131 9.08 -10.88 0.65
C ALA A 131 7.67 -11.02 0.03
N ARG A 132 7.58 -11.37 -1.27
CA ARG A 132 6.31 -11.65 -1.94
C ARG A 132 5.53 -12.76 -1.23
N LYS A 133 6.20 -13.88 -0.95
CA LYS A 133 5.57 -15.05 -0.34
C LYS A 133 5.14 -14.77 1.10
N ILE A 134 5.95 -14.04 1.85
CA ILE A 134 5.60 -13.56 3.20
C ILE A 134 4.34 -12.70 3.17
N ALA A 135 4.27 -11.74 2.25
CA ALA A 135 3.10 -10.88 2.12
C ALA A 135 1.83 -11.67 1.74
N GLU A 136 1.94 -12.63 0.81
CA GLU A 136 0.81 -13.51 0.42
C GLU A 136 0.31 -14.36 1.59
N GLU A 137 1.20 -15.02 2.33
CA GLU A 137 0.81 -15.88 3.46
C GLU A 137 0.26 -15.05 4.63
N ALA A 138 0.83 -13.87 4.92
CA ALA A 138 0.33 -12.97 5.93
C ALA A 138 -1.10 -12.47 5.61
N MET A 139 -1.36 -12.15 4.35
CA MET A 139 -2.69 -11.74 3.90
C MET A 139 -3.70 -12.89 3.97
N LYS A 140 -3.30 -14.14 3.69
CA LYS A 140 -4.19 -15.32 3.87
C LYS A 140 -4.61 -15.47 5.33
N ILE A 141 -3.66 -15.35 6.26
CA ILE A 141 -3.95 -15.42 7.70
C ILE A 141 -4.88 -14.28 8.12
N ALA A 142 -4.60 -13.05 7.70
CA ALA A 142 -5.47 -11.91 7.97
C ALA A 142 -6.89 -12.11 7.44
N GLY A 143 -7.04 -12.63 6.21
CA GLY A 143 -8.34 -12.91 5.61
C GLY A 143 -9.10 -14.10 6.21
N GLN A 144 -8.44 -14.95 7.00
CA GLN A 144 -9.10 -16.00 7.79
C GLN A 144 -9.65 -15.51 9.13
N ILE A 145 -9.08 -14.41 9.65
CA ILE A 145 -9.40 -13.89 10.99
C ILE A 145 -10.30 -12.66 10.89
N CYS A 146 -9.98 -11.73 9.99
CA CYS A 146 -10.66 -10.46 9.87
C CYS A 146 -11.84 -10.54 8.91
N ILE A 147 -13.05 -10.31 9.42
CA ILE A 147 -14.30 -10.32 8.61
C ILE A 147 -14.34 -9.23 7.54
N TYR A 148 -13.51 -8.20 7.65
CA TYR A 148 -13.40 -7.09 6.69
C TYR A 148 -12.30 -7.32 5.64
N THR A 149 -11.69 -8.50 5.61
CA THR A 149 -10.59 -8.87 4.71
C THR A 149 -10.95 -10.18 3.98
N ASN A 150 -10.92 -10.18 2.65
CA ASN A 150 -11.19 -11.40 1.88
C ASN A 150 -9.89 -12.05 1.35
N GLN A 151 -10.06 -13.15 0.58
CA GLN A 151 -8.96 -13.93 0.00
C GLN A 151 -8.61 -13.52 -1.46
N ASN A 152 -9.22 -12.45 -1.97
CA ASN A 152 -8.91 -11.94 -3.31
C ASN A 152 -7.78 -10.90 -3.20
N PHE A 153 -6.54 -11.35 -3.34
CA PHE A 153 -5.37 -10.48 -3.14
C PHE A 153 -4.84 -9.91 -4.45
N THR A 154 -4.46 -8.64 -4.40
CA THR A 154 -3.55 -8.01 -5.36
C THR A 154 -2.17 -7.94 -4.71
N VAL A 155 -1.15 -8.43 -5.41
CA VAL A 155 0.23 -8.40 -4.94
C VAL A 155 1.09 -7.69 -5.98
N GLU A 156 1.76 -6.63 -5.55
CA GLU A 156 2.68 -5.83 -6.34
C GLU A 156 4.08 -5.87 -5.74
N GLU A 157 5.08 -5.89 -6.60
CA GLU A 157 6.49 -6.02 -6.21
C GLU A 157 7.34 -4.99 -6.93
N LEU A 158 8.28 -4.38 -6.21
CA LEU A 158 9.34 -3.56 -6.78
C LEU A 158 10.66 -4.33 -6.67
N SER A 159 11.42 -4.37 -7.76
CA SER A 159 12.76 -4.93 -7.76
C SER A 159 13.78 -3.85 -8.02
N SER A 160 14.93 -3.92 -7.38
CA SER A 160 16.08 -3.03 -7.62
C SER A 160 16.77 -3.28 -8.95
N THR A 161 16.44 -4.40 -9.63
CA THR A 161 16.98 -4.72 -10.95
C THR A 161 15.98 -4.28 -12.01
N PRO A 162 16.38 -3.47 -13.01
CA PRO A 162 15.51 -3.16 -14.12
C PRO A 162 15.14 -4.46 -14.86
N GLU A 163 13.85 -4.75 -14.95
CA GLU A 163 13.35 -5.82 -15.82
C GLU A 163 13.89 -5.59 -17.24
N LYS A 164 14.65 -6.54 -17.74
CA LYS A 164 15.01 -6.54 -19.17
C LYS A 164 13.71 -6.56 -19.96
N PRO A 165 13.47 -5.61 -20.85
CA PRO A 165 12.27 -5.65 -21.68
C PRO A 165 12.19 -7.01 -22.37
N ALA A 166 11.02 -7.64 -22.25
CA ALA A 166 10.76 -8.91 -22.92
C ALA A 166 11.08 -8.74 -24.42
N VAL A 167 12.07 -9.48 -24.91
CA VAL A 167 12.43 -9.50 -26.33
C VAL A 167 11.21 -10.06 -27.06
N ALA A 168 10.55 -9.22 -27.84
CA ALA A 168 9.46 -9.64 -28.71
C ALA A 168 9.98 -10.78 -29.60
N ALA A 169 9.33 -11.93 -29.54
CA ALA A 169 9.66 -13.04 -30.43
C ALA A 169 9.48 -12.61 -31.87
N PRO A 170 10.42 -12.92 -32.77
CA PRO A 170 10.29 -12.56 -34.18
C PRO A 170 9.07 -13.26 -34.77
N ALA A 171 8.17 -12.47 -35.37
CA ALA A 171 7.06 -12.98 -36.14
C ALA A 171 7.58 -13.91 -37.27
N ARG A 172 7.06 -15.12 -37.30
CA ARG A 172 7.23 -16.04 -38.41
C ARG A 172 6.15 -15.82 -39.46
#